data_5fce508940e59c831ed517f389cda72c
#
_entry.id   5fce508940e59c831ed517f389cda72c
#
_cell.length_a   1.000
_cell.length_b   1.000
_cell.length_c   1.000
_cell.angle_alpha   90.00
_cell.angle_beta   90.00
_cell.angle_gamma   90.00
#
_symmetry.space_group_name_H-M   'P 1'
#
loop_
_entity.id
_entity.type
_entity.pdbx_description
1 polymer ?
#
loop_
_entity_poly.entity_id
_entity_poly.type
_entity_poly.pdbx_seq_one_letter_code
_entity_poly.pdbx_strand_id
1 'polypeptide(L)'
;MRSVKIKEVIDALERFAPLPLQESYDNAGLQVGLTEAEVSGALLCLDVTEKVVDEAIRQGCNLIVAHHPLIFRKLAQVTDANYVQRTVIKAIKNDIVIAAMHTNLDSAVGGVNYKIAEKLGLKNLHFFGRNKQVVNPQTGESVTGGDGVIGEFEEPLAADDLILLLKKKFDAECVQTNELLRREIRTIALCGGSGAFLLQDAIAAGADAFMTGEMSYHEFFGYEQEIQICVIGHYQSEQFTTEVLRDVIERECPSVKCYLSEINTNPIGYF
;
A
#
# COMPACT_ATOMS: atom_id res chain seq x y z
N MET A 1 27.34 -16.12 7.45
CA MET A 1 26.73 -14.84 7.07
C MET A 1 26.47 -14.07 8.35
N ARG A 2 26.60 -12.73 8.35
CA ARG A 2 26.25 -11.91 9.53
C ARG A 2 24.75 -12.04 9.78
N SER A 3 24.34 -12.26 11.04
CA SER A 3 22.93 -12.19 11.40
C SER A 3 22.43 -10.74 11.28
N VAL A 4 21.19 -10.58 10.86
CA VAL A 4 20.53 -9.29 10.70
C VAL A 4 19.53 -9.11 11.84
N LYS A 5 19.56 -7.98 12.52
CA LYS A 5 18.57 -7.63 13.54
C LYS A 5 17.29 -7.12 12.91
N ILE A 6 16.17 -7.28 13.59
CA ILE A 6 14.86 -6.72 13.18
C ILE A 6 14.95 -5.22 12.94
N LYS A 7 15.69 -4.50 13.82
CA LYS A 7 15.95 -3.07 13.65
C LYS A 7 16.58 -2.74 12.28
N GLU A 8 17.52 -3.54 11.81
CA GLU A 8 18.21 -3.28 10.54
C GLU A 8 17.26 -3.42 9.34
N VAL A 9 16.26 -4.34 9.41
CA VAL A 9 15.21 -4.47 8.40
C VAL A 9 14.26 -3.27 8.42
N ILE A 10 13.82 -2.85 9.61
CA ILE A 10 12.95 -1.67 9.76
C ILE A 10 13.70 -0.41 9.25
N ASP A 11 14.95 -0.23 9.64
CA ASP A 11 15.79 0.88 9.17
C ASP A 11 15.94 0.88 7.64
N ALA A 12 16.04 -0.29 7.01
CA ALA A 12 16.12 -0.42 5.55
C ALA A 12 14.81 0.02 4.86
N LEU A 13 13.67 -0.40 5.40
CA LEU A 13 12.36 0.02 4.92
C LEU A 13 12.14 1.53 5.09
N GLU A 14 12.53 2.09 6.23
CA GLU A 14 12.41 3.52 6.52
C GLU A 14 13.42 4.38 5.73
N ARG A 15 14.55 3.83 5.29
CA ARG A 15 15.42 4.52 4.31
C ARG A 15 14.76 4.61 2.94
N PHE A 16 14.03 3.58 2.54
CA PHE A 16 13.30 3.56 1.27
C PHE A 16 12.07 4.49 1.29
N ALA A 17 11.26 4.39 2.33
CA ALA A 17 10.05 5.19 2.53
C ALA A 17 10.05 5.83 3.93
N PRO A 18 10.70 6.99 4.11
CA PRO A 18 10.88 7.62 5.41
C PRO A 18 9.55 7.92 6.11
N LEU A 19 9.46 7.68 7.42
CA LEU A 19 8.26 7.96 8.21
C LEU A 19 7.74 9.41 8.08
N PRO A 20 8.57 10.46 7.92
CA PRO A 20 8.06 11.81 7.68
C PRO A 20 7.21 11.97 6.42
N LEU A 21 7.20 11.01 5.48
CA LEU A 21 6.29 10.99 4.33
C LEU A 21 4.86 10.62 4.71
N GLN A 22 4.64 9.99 5.88
CA GLN A 22 3.29 9.57 6.30
C GLN A 22 2.35 10.75 6.52
N GLU A 23 1.05 10.48 6.42
CA GLU A 23 0.01 11.43 6.78
C GLU A 23 -0.02 11.71 8.28
N SER A 24 -0.44 12.92 8.67
CA SER A 24 -0.43 13.38 10.07
C SER A 24 -1.32 12.55 11.01
N TYR A 25 -2.29 11.84 10.47
CA TYR A 25 -3.21 10.96 11.21
C TYR A 25 -2.73 9.51 11.27
N ASP A 26 -1.66 9.18 10.54
CA ASP A 26 -1.16 7.82 10.39
C ASP A 26 -0.30 7.36 11.58
N ASN A 27 -0.08 6.05 11.64
CA ASN A 27 0.74 5.40 12.65
C ASN A 27 1.63 4.31 12.03
N ALA A 28 2.37 4.67 10.96
CA ALA A 28 3.36 3.77 10.35
C ALA A 28 4.56 3.54 11.25
N GLY A 29 5.38 2.56 10.93
CA GLY A 29 6.58 2.17 11.67
C GLY A 29 6.35 0.99 12.62
N LEU A 30 7.19 0.87 13.64
CA LEU A 30 7.10 -0.21 14.62
C LEU A 30 5.80 -0.15 15.42
N GLN A 31 5.06 -1.27 15.40
CA GLN A 31 3.77 -1.39 16.08
C GLN A 31 3.86 -2.20 17.39
N VAL A 32 4.56 -3.33 17.36
CA VAL A 32 4.65 -4.28 18.47
C VAL A 32 6.04 -4.92 18.50
N GLY A 33 6.59 -5.11 19.68
CA GLY A 33 7.74 -5.99 19.94
C GLY A 33 9.08 -5.28 20.10
N LEU A 34 10.14 -6.07 20.18
CA LEU A 34 11.52 -5.65 20.49
C LEU A 34 12.43 -5.88 19.28
N THR A 35 13.14 -4.84 18.85
CA THR A 35 13.84 -4.80 17.56
C THR A 35 15.29 -5.31 17.60
N GLU A 36 15.83 -5.60 18.79
CA GLU A 36 17.23 -6.06 18.95
C GLU A 36 17.43 -7.56 18.64
N ALA A 37 16.34 -8.33 18.56
CA ALA A 37 16.38 -9.74 18.18
C ALA A 37 16.87 -9.93 16.73
N GLU A 38 17.53 -11.07 16.48
CA GLU A 38 17.88 -11.50 15.13
C GLU A 38 16.63 -11.92 14.36
N VAL A 39 16.57 -11.61 13.06
CA VAL A 39 15.46 -12.02 12.20
C VAL A 39 15.58 -13.51 11.90
N SER A 40 14.57 -14.30 12.24
CA SER A 40 14.46 -15.71 11.82
C SER A 40 13.78 -15.86 10.46
N GLY A 41 12.90 -14.93 10.12
CA GLY A 41 12.17 -14.77 8.85
C GLY A 41 11.22 -13.59 8.94
N ALA A 42 10.86 -13.04 7.79
CA ALA A 42 9.89 -11.94 7.67
C ALA A 42 8.66 -12.41 6.89
N LEU A 43 7.47 -12.31 7.49
CA LEU A 43 6.19 -12.51 6.82
C LEU A 43 5.65 -11.15 6.38
N LEU A 44 5.31 -11.02 5.09
CA LEU A 44 4.84 -9.78 4.47
C LEU A 44 3.35 -9.90 4.15
N CYS A 45 2.55 -8.94 4.58
CA CYS A 45 1.09 -8.97 4.42
C CYS A 45 0.52 -7.58 4.17
N LEU A 46 -0.74 -7.50 3.75
CA LEU A 46 -1.47 -6.24 3.67
C LEU A 46 -1.97 -5.84 5.06
N ASP A 47 -2.72 -6.73 5.70
CA ASP A 47 -3.29 -6.52 7.02
C ASP A 47 -2.78 -7.55 8.03
N VAL A 48 -2.65 -7.15 9.30
CA VAL A 48 -2.28 -8.09 10.38
C VAL A 48 -3.53 -8.55 11.12
N THR A 49 -3.76 -9.85 11.10
CA THR A 49 -4.85 -10.51 11.83
C THR A 49 -4.28 -11.63 12.71
N GLU A 50 -5.10 -12.18 13.61
CA GLU A 50 -4.70 -13.35 14.41
C GLU A 50 -4.27 -14.53 13.53
N LYS A 51 -4.90 -14.71 12.34
CA LYS A 51 -4.54 -15.76 11.37
C LYS A 51 -3.17 -15.53 10.72
N VAL A 52 -2.84 -14.28 10.43
CA VAL A 52 -1.52 -13.91 9.88
C VAL A 52 -0.42 -14.13 10.93
N VAL A 53 -0.69 -13.84 12.21
CA VAL A 53 0.24 -14.18 13.30
C VAL A 53 0.42 -15.69 13.41
N ASP A 54 -0.66 -16.49 13.27
CA ASP A 54 -0.57 -17.96 13.24
C ASP A 54 0.27 -18.47 12.06
N GLU A 55 0.15 -17.81 10.91
CA GLU A 55 0.96 -18.11 9.74
C GLU A 55 2.45 -17.83 10.01
N ALA A 56 2.79 -16.67 10.59
CA ALA A 56 4.15 -16.32 10.97
C ALA A 56 4.75 -17.38 11.92
N ILE A 57 4.00 -17.80 12.93
CA ILE A 57 4.41 -18.86 13.87
C ILE A 57 4.72 -20.17 13.12
N ARG A 58 3.81 -20.60 12.23
CA ARG A 58 3.99 -21.86 11.45
C ARG A 58 5.21 -21.80 10.55
N GLN A 59 5.52 -20.64 9.99
CA GLN A 59 6.67 -20.43 9.10
C GLN A 59 7.97 -20.14 9.85
N GLY A 60 7.93 -20.00 11.17
CA GLY A 60 9.09 -19.67 12.00
C GLY A 60 9.57 -18.23 11.82
N CYS A 61 8.69 -17.31 11.41
CA CYS A 61 8.97 -15.89 11.28
C CYS A 61 8.76 -15.18 12.61
N ASN A 62 9.72 -14.33 13.02
CA ASN A 62 9.59 -13.47 14.17
C ASN A 62 9.38 -11.99 13.81
N LEU A 63 9.27 -11.68 12.52
CA LEU A 63 8.95 -10.34 12.01
C LEU A 63 7.75 -10.44 11.06
N ILE A 64 6.74 -9.59 11.27
CA ILE A 64 5.67 -9.31 10.32
C ILE A 64 5.85 -7.86 9.85
N VAL A 65 5.91 -7.66 8.53
CA VAL A 65 5.86 -6.33 7.93
C VAL A 65 4.57 -6.22 7.15
N ALA A 66 3.72 -5.31 7.57
CA ALA A 66 2.41 -5.07 6.97
C ALA A 66 2.38 -3.73 6.22
N HIS A 67 1.40 -3.60 5.32
CA HIS A 67 1.04 -2.30 4.79
C HIS A 67 0.23 -1.52 5.83
N HIS A 68 -0.92 -2.04 6.22
CA HIS A 68 -1.79 -1.37 7.19
C HIS A 68 -1.30 -1.53 8.63
N PRO A 69 -1.23 -0.44 9.41
CA PRO A 69 -0.87 -0.50 10.82
C PRO A 69 -1.95 -1.24 11.63
N LEU A 70 -1.55 -2.31 12.34
CA LEU A 70 -2.44 -3.02 13.25
C LEU A 70 -3.02 -2.07 14.33
N ILE A 71 -2.17 -1.20 14.85
CA ILE A 71 -2.54 -0.19 15.86
C ILE A 71 -2.73 1.16 15.16
N PHE A 72 -3.78 1.30 14.34
CA PHE A 72 -4.08 2.56 13.67
C PHE A 72 -4.54 3.64 14.66
N ARG A 73 -5.33 3.26 15.68
CA ARG A 73 -5.77 4.15 16.77
C ARG A 73 -5.10 3.77 18.06
N LYS A 74 -4.73 4.76 18.87
CA LYS A 74 -4.08 4.54 20.18
C LYS A 74 -4.87 3.56 21.04
N LEU A 75 -4.18 2.56 21.56
CA LEU A 75 -4.75 1.60 22.50
C LEU A 75 -4.69 2.18 23.91
N ALA A 76 -5.83 2.28 24.57
CA ALA A 76 -5.91 2.63 25.99
C ALA A 76 -5.71 1.37 26.88
N GLN A 77 -5.99 0.19 26.34
CA GLN A 77 -5.92 -1.09 27.04
C GLN A 77 -5.45 -2.18 26.08
N VAL A 78 -4.85 -3.25 26.60
CA VAL A 78 -4.48 -4.44 25.87
C VAL A 78 -5.16 -5.65 26.54
N THR A 79 -6.33 -6.02 26.03
CA THR A 79 -7.22 -7.09 26.53
C THR A 79 -7.70 -7.96 25.36
N ASP A 80 -8.71 -8.78 25.57
CA ASP A 80 -9.37 -9.59 24.54
C ASP A 80 -10.60 -8.91 23.91
N ALA A 81 -10.84 -7.61 24.18
CA ALA A 81 -12.06 -6.91 23.82
C ALA A 81 -12.31 -6.78 22.30
N ASN A 82 -11.24 -6.72 21.48
CA ASN A 82 -11.37 -6.65 20.03
C ASN A 82 -10.20 -7.35 19.32
N TYR A 83 -10.31 -7.51 18.00
CA TYR A 83 -9.32 -8.24 17.22
C TYR A 83 -7.91 -7.62 17.28
N VAL A 84 -7.80 -6.28 17.32
CA VAL A 84 -6.50 -5.59 17.40
C VAL A 84 -5.78 -5.97 18.68
N GLN A 85 -6.46 -5.86 19.83
CA GLN A 85 -5.89 -6.17 21.14
C GLN A 85 -5.52 -7.65 21.26
N ARG A 86 -6.36 -8.56 20.76
CA ARG A 86 -6.05 -10.02 20.74
C ARG A 86 -4.85 -10.32 19.85
N THR A 87 -4.76 -9.68 18.68
CA THR A 87 -3.61 -9.85 17.78
C THR A 87 -2.31 -9.33 18.42
N VAL A 88 -2.35 -8.17 19.09
CA VAL A 88 -1.21 -7.62 19.85
C VAL A 88 -0.76 -8.61 20.95
N ILE A 89 -1.71 -9.12 21.76
CA ILE A 89 -1.40 -10.11 22.81
C ILE A 89 -0.76 -11.36 22.21
N LYS A 90 -1.30 -11.84 21.09
CA LYS A 90 -0.81 -13.04 20.41
C LYS A 90 0.61 -12.85 19.89
N ALA A 91 0.89 -11.70 19.26
CA ALA A 91 2.22 -11.36 18.77
C ALA A 91 3.24 -11.29 19.92
N ILE A 92 2.91 -10.59 21.02
CA ILE A 92 3.79 -10.47 22.20
C ILE A 92 4.07 -11.83 22.81
N LYS A 93 3.04 -12.70 22.98
CA LYS A 93 3.21 -14.04 23.57
C LYS A 93 4.09 -14.98 22.75
N ASN A 94 4.29 -14.69 21.46
CA ASN A 94 5.07 -15.51 20.54
C ASN A 94 6.35 -14.79 20.05
N ASP A 95 6.77 -13.72 20.73
CA ASP A 95 7.97 -12.94 20.42
C ASP A 95 8.00 -12.45 18.94
N ILE A 96 6.82 -12.14 18.37
CA ILE A 96 6.68 -11.63 17.00
C ILE A 96 6.65 -10.11 17.04
N VAL A 97 7.51 -9.51 16.24
CA VAL A 97 7.56 -8.07 16.01
C VAL A 97 6.67 -7.72 14.82
N ILE A 98 5.90 -6.63 14.93
CA ILE A 98 5.03 -6.12 13.87
C ILE A 98 5.46 -4.70 13.54
N ALA A 99 5.74 -4.45 12.26
CA ALA A 99 5.98 -3.13 11.71
C ALA A 99 5.03 -2.86 10.53
N ALA A 100 4.69 -1.59 10.29
CA ALA A 100 3.83 -1.18 9.20
C ALA A 100 4.51 -0.12 8.32
N MET A 101 4.35 -0.26 7.00
CA MET A 101 4.76 0.72 6.00
C MET A 101 3.49 1.13 5.24
N HIS A 102 2.87 2.22 5.65
CA HIS A 102 1.54 2.64 5.24
C HIS A 102 1.60 3.88 4.33
N THR A 103 1.02 5.01 4.71
CA THR A 103 0.97 6.21 3.85
C THR A 103 2.35 6.79 3.53
N ASN A 104 3.38 6.49 4.30
CA ASN A 104 4.75 6.78 3.93
C ASN A 104 5.21 5.98 2.71
N LEU A 105 4.79 4.71 2.58
CA LEU A 105 5.09 3.87 1.43
C LEU A 105 4.24 4.24 0.21
N ASP A 106 2.98 4.66 0.41
CA ASP A 106 2.13 5.20 -0.67
C ASP A 106 2.76 6.42 -1.31
N SER A 107 3.31 7.30 -0.48
CA SER A 107 3.92 8.56 -0.90
C SER A 107 5.34 8.44 -1.46
N ALA A 108 6.00 7.29 -1.33
CA ALA A 108 7.38 7.11 -1.74
C ALA A 108 7.53 6.85 -3.24
N VAL A 109 8.63 7.33 -3.85
CA VAL A 109 9.04 6.92 -5.19
C VAL A 109 9.31 5.41 -5.19
N GLY A 110 8.71 4.68 -6.13
CA GLY A 110 8.80 3.21 -6.18
C GLY A 110 7.93 2.49 -5.13
N GLY A 111 7.11 3.22 -4.36
CA GLY A 111 6.18 2.67 -3.38
C GLY A 111 4.89 2.13 -4.02
N VAL A 112 3.80 2.11 -3.24
CA VAL A 112 2.53 1.44 -3.62
C VAL A 112 1.97 1.99 -4.92
N ASN A 113 1.83 3.31 -5.05
CA ASN A 113 1.25 3.93 -6.25
C ASN A 113 2.12 3.69 -7.50
N TYR A 114 3.44 3.65 -7.35
CA TYR A 114 4.34 3.26 -8.44
C TYR A 114 4.18 1.78 -8.82
N LYS A 115 3.97 0.89 -7.85
CA LYS A 115 3.71 -0.54 -8.10
C LYS A 115 2.40 -0.73 -8.86
N ILE A 116 1.34 0.00 -8.51
CA ILE A 116 0.07 0.01 -9.26
C ILE A 116 0.32 0.44 -10.70
N ALA A 117 1.04 1.53 -10.92
CA ALA A 117 1.39 2.03 -12.25
C ALA A 117 2.22 1.01 -13.05
N GLU A 118 3.18 0.33 -12.42
CA GLU A 118 3.97 -0.76 -13.02
C GLU A 118 3.08 -1.92 -13.49
N LYS A 119 2.11 -2.36 -12.65
CA LYS A 119 1.16 -3.43 -12.99
C LYS A 119 0.30 -3.08 -14.20
N LEU A 120 -0.03 -1.80 -14.38
CA LEU A 120 -0.74 -1.30 -15.56
C LEU A 120 0.16 -1.11 -16.79
N GLY A 121 1.48 -1.13 -16.62
CA GLY A 121 2.44 -0.91 -17.70
C GLY A 121 2.59 0.56 -18.10
N LEU A 122 2.26 1.48 -17.21
CA LEU A 122 2.33 2.91 -17.47
C LEU A 122 3.78 3.40 -17.63
N LYS A 123 3.94 4.45 -18.41
CA LYS A 123 5.20 5.16 -18.66
C LYS A 123 5.11 6.60 -18.15
N ASN A 124 6.25 7.31 -18.13
CA ASN A 124 6.35 8.73 -17.78
C ASN A 124 5.74 9.06 -16.41
N LEU A 125 6.01 8.20 -15.42
CA LEU A 125 5.42 8.30 -14.08
C LEU A 125 5.93 9.52 -13.34
N HIS A 126 5.00 10.27 -12.75
CA HIS A 126 5.32 11.36 -11.82
C HIS A 126 4.19 11.53 -10.78
N PHE A 127 4.48 12.22 -9.69
CA PHE A 127 3.49 12.52 -8.68
C PHE A 127 2.49 13.57 -9.17
N PHE A 128 1.25 13.47 -8.71
CA PHE A 128 0.22 14.50 -8.81
C PHE A 128 -0.46 14.69 -7.45
N GLY A 129 -1.27 15.73 -7.32
CA GLY A 129 -1.79 16.16 -6.04
C GLY A 129 -0.73 16.91 -5.22
N ARG A 130 -0.76 16.73 -3.91
CA ARG A 130 0.19 17.40 -3.01
C ARG A 130 1.55 16.72 -3.06
N ASN A 131 2.58 17.48 -3.43
CA ASN A 131 3.97 17.04 -3.30
C ASN A 131 4.47 17.24 -1.86
N LYS A 132 5.22 16.25 -1.37
CA LYS A 132 5.86 16.24 -0.06
C LYS A 132 7.37 16.34 -0.23
N GLN A 133 8.02 17.16 0.58
CA GLN A 133 9.47 17.21 0.65
C GLN A 133 9.89 17.09 2.11
N VAL A 134 10.61 16.03 2.42
CA VAL A 134 11.01 15.68 3.79
C VAL A 134 12.50 15.37 3.83
N VAL A 135 13.08 15.45 5.03
CA VAL A 135 14.43 14.95 5.28
C VAL A 135 14.33 13.55 5.82
N ASN A 136 15.02 12.61 5.19
CA ASN A 136 15.13 11.25 5.69
C ASN A 136 15.94 11.25 7.00
N PRO A 137 15.36 10.84 8.14
CA PRO A 137 16.06 10.90 9.43
C PRO A 137 17.30 10.01 9.53
N GLN A 138 17.40 8.98 8.68
CA GLN A 138 18.47 8.01 8.70
C GLN A 138 19.65 8.40 7.81
N THR A 139 19.38 9.05 6.68
CA THR A 139 20.41 9.44 5.69
C THR A 139 20.76 10.92 5.73
N GLY A 140 19.85 11.76 6.24
CA GLY A 140 19.96 13.23 6.19
C GLY A 140 19.64 13.81 4.81
N GLU A 141 19.27 13.01 3.83
CA GLU A 141 18.97 13.44 2.47
C GLU A 141 17.54 13.96 2.34
N SER A 142 17.35 14.92 1.43
CA SER A 142 15.99 15.37 1.06
C SER A 142 15.33 14.35 0.15
N VAL A 143 14.11 13.93 0.52
CA VAL A 143 13.30 12.97 -0.22
C VAL A 143 12.01 13.64 -0.66
N THR A 144 11.65 13.45 -1.93
CA THR A 144 10.39 13.91 -2.50
C THR A 144 9.40 12.74 -2.51
N GLY A 145 8.16 13.02 -2.12
CA GLY A 145 7.02 12.11 -2.22
C GLY A 145 5.78 12.83 -2.75
N GLY A 146 4.69 12.11 -2.92
CA GLY A 146 3.42 12.69 -3.38
C GLY A 146 2.24 11.77 -3.05
N ASP A 147 1.03 12.33 -3.14
CA ASP A 147 -0.18 11.63 -2.72
C ASP A 147 -0.63 10.59 -3.75
N GLY A 148 -0.47 10.86 -5.05
CA GLY A 148 -0.82 9.94 -6.12
C GLY A 148 0.20 9.95 -7.25
N VAL A 149 0.07 9.00 -8.18
CA VAL A 149 0.93 8.87 -9.36
C VAL A 149 0.08 9.00 -10.62
N ILE A 150 0.59 9.73 -11.61
CA ILE A 150 0.02 9.85 -12.95
C ILE A 150 1.02 9.31 -13.96
N GLY A 151 0.51 8.64 -15.00
CA GLY A 151 1.32 8.09 -16.07
C GLY A 151 0.51 7.87 -17.35
N GLU A 152 1.17 7.38 -18.38
CA GLU A 152 0.59 7.24 -19.71
C GLU A 152 0.65 5.78 -20.18
N PHE A 153 -0.41 5.34 -20.86
CA PHE A 153 -0.36 4.13 -21.69
C PHE A 153 0.43 4.42 -22.97
N GLU A 154 1.22 3.46 -23.42
CA GLU A 154 1.94 3.54 -24.70
C GLU A 154 0.95 3.71 -25.87
N GLU A 155 -0.09 2.89 -25.88
CA GLU A 155 -1.24 3.01 -26.80
C GLU A 155 -2.50 3.38 -26.02
N PRO A 156 -3.27 4.37 -26.48
CA PRO A 156 -4.53 4.74 -25.83
C PRO A 156 -5.53 3.58 -25.81
N LEU A 157 -6.39 3.54 -24.79
CA LEU A 157 -7.39 2.50 -24.58
C LEU A 157 -8.81 3.08 -24.64
N ALA A 158 -9.78 2.28 -25.11
CA ALA A 158 -11.18 2.57 -24.85
C ALA A 158 -11.52 2.36 -23.37
N ALA A 159 -12.57 3.02 -22.88
CA ALA A 159 -12.93 2.96 -21.46
C ALA A 159 -13.29 1.54 -20.97
N ASP A 160 -13.95 0.74 -21.80
CA ASP A 160 -14.28 -0.65 -21.52
C ASP A 160 -13.04 -1.55 -21.51
N ASP A 161 -12.06 -1.31 -22.40
CA ASP A 161 -10.77 -2.01 -22.38
C ASP A 161 -9.96 -1.69 -21.12
N LEU A 162 -10.00 -0.44 -20.63
CA LEU A 162 -9.40 -0.07 -19.36
C LEU A 162 -10.04 -0.86 -18.20
N ILE A 163 -11.37 -0.95 -18.16
CA ILE A 163 -12.07 -1.73 -17.11
C ILE A 163 -11.65 -3.20 -17.14
N LEU A 164 -11.59 -3.80 -18.33
CA LEU A 164 -11.15 -5.19 -18.49
C LEU A 164 -9.68 -5.38 -18.05
N LEU A 165 -8.82 -4.42 -18.37
CA LEU A 165 -7.42 -4.41 -17.93
C LEU A 165 -7.32 -4.35 -16.40
N LEU A 166 -8.06 -3.45 -15.74
CA LEU A 166 -8.09 -3.31 -14.28
C LEU A 166 -8.57 -4.61 -13.64
N LYS A 167 -9.69 -5.19 -14.10
CA LYS A 167 -10.18 -6.48 -13.59
C LYS A 167 -9.12 -7.58 -13.67
N LYS A 168 -8.48 -7.70 -14.83
CA LYS A 168 -7.45 -8.73 -15.07
C LYS A 168 -6.19 -8.52 -14.24
N LYS A 169 -5.69 -7.27 -14.14
CA LYS A 169 -4.41 -6.98 -13.48
C LYS A 169 -4.49 -7.00 -11.96
N PHE A 170 -5.66 -6.67 -11.40
CA PHE A 170 -5.86 -6.55 -9.96
C PHE A 170 -6.77 -7.64 -9.39
N ASP A 171 -7.13 -8.64 -10.18
CA ASP A 171 -8.07 -9.70 -9.79
C ASP A 171 -9.35 -9.11 -9.16
N ALA A 172 -9.87 -8.05 -9.78
CA ALA A 172 -11.04 -7.33 -9.30
C ALA A 172 -12.32 -7.92 -9.92
N GLU A 173 -13.20 -8.47 -9.08
CA GLU A 173 -14.48 -9.02 -9.53
C GLU A 173 -15.42 -7.95 -10.06
N CYS A 174 -15.35 -6.74 -9.49
CA CYS A 174 -16.17 -5.60 -9.85
C CYS A 174 -15.31 -4.33 -9.93
N VAL A 175 -15.60 -3.48 -10.92
CA VAL A 175 -15.07 -2.11 -11.01
C VAL A 175 -16.28 -1.17 -11.04
N GLN A 176 -16.37 -0.23 -10.10
CA GLN A 176 -17.39 0.82 -10.12
C GLN A 176 -16.90 1.96 -11.01
N THR A 177 -17.79 2.47 -11.86
CA THR A 177 -17.46 3.55 -12.80
C THR A 177 -18.59 4.57 -12.91
N ASN A 178 -18.25 5.79 -13.36
CA ASN A 178 -19.22 6.73 -13.92
C ASN A 178 -19.59 6.31 -15.37
N GLU A 179 -20.35 7.16 -16.11
CA GLU A 179 -20.61 6.92 -17.54
C GLU A 179 -19.29 6.74 -18.30
N LEU A 180 -19.22 5.72 -19.17
CA LEU A 180 -18.01 5.43 -19.93
C LEU A 180 -17.65 6.56 -20.87
N LEU A 181 -16.40 6.97 -20.87
CA LEU A 181 -15.86 7.95 -21.80
C LEU A 181 -15.98 7.44 -23.24
N ARG A 182 -16.37 8.35 -24.16
CA ARG A 182 -16.46 8.08 -25.60
C ARG A 182 -15.13 8.32 -26.32
N ARG A 183 -14.19 9.03 -25.69
CA ARG A 183 -12.84 9.24 -26.19
C ARG A 183 -11.87 8.23 -25.60
N GLU A 184 -10.76 8.04 -26.27
CA GLU A 184 -9.68 7.18 -25.79
C GLU A 184 -9.01 7.75 -24.54
N ILE A 185 -8.48 6.85 -23.71
CA ILE A 185 -7.77 7.12 -22.47
C ILE A 185 -6.30 6.85 -22.71
N ARG A 186 -5.47 7.88 -22.63
CA ARG A 186 -4.01 7.79 -22.66
C ARG A 186 -3.41 7.98 -21.29
N THR A 187 -3.88 8.97 -20.53
CA THR A 187 -3.30 9.38 -19.26
C THR A 187 -4.20 8.93 -18.12
N ILE A 188 -3.62 8.23 -17.15
CA ILE A 188 -4.33 7.79 -15.95
C ILE A 188 -3.63 8.28 -14.70
N ALA A 189 -4.38 8.94 -13.82
CA ALA A 189 -4.00 9.26 -12.46
C ALA A 189 -4.48 8.16 -11.53
N LEU A 190 -3.71 7.80 -10.52
CA LEU A 190 -4.06 6.71 -9.62
C LEU A 190 -3.60 6.96 -8.18
N CYS A 191 -4.39 6.43 -7.25
CA CYS A 191 -4.06 6.37 -5.84
C CYS A 191 -4.72 5.11 -5.25
N GLY A 192 -3.93 4.20 -4.70
CA GLY A 192 -4.42 3.02 -3.99
C GLY A 192 -5.24 3.39 -2.77
N GLY A 193 -5.99 2.42 -2.22
CA GLY A 193 -6.80 2.61 -1.02
C GLY A 193 -7.86 3.71 -1.16
N SER A 194 -7.95 4.58 -0.17
CA SER A 194 -8.96 5.65 -0.09
C SER A 194 -8.47 6.96 -0.74
N GLY A 195 -8.26 6.95 -2.06
CA GLY A 195 -7.70 8.06 -2.83
C GLY A 195 -8.70 9.05 -3.42
N ALA A 196 -10.02 8.92 -3.16
CA ALA A 196 -11.07 9.74 -3.77
C ALA A 196 -10.83 11.26 -3.69
N PHE A 197 -10.17 11.73 -2.63
CA PHE A 197 -9.85 13.15 -2.40
C PHE A 197 -8.95 13.75 -3.50
N LEU A 198 -8.28 12.93 -4.32
CA LEU A 198 -7.41 13.35 -5.41
C LEU A 198 -8.12 13.53 -6.76
N LEU A 199 -9.43 13.26 -6.85
CA LEU A 199 -10.15 13.36 -8.14
C LEU A 199 -10.00 14.74 -8.80
N GLN A 200 -10.10 15.82 -8.01
CA GLN A 200 -9.95 17.18 -8.55
C GLN A 200 -8.53 17.46 -9.02
N ASP A 201 -7.53 16.95 -8.30
CA ASP A 201 -6.13 17.07 -8.69
C ASP A 201 -5.83 16.26 -9.96
N ALA A 202 -6.47 15.10 -10.13
CA ALA A 202 -6.37 14.29 -11.35
C ALA A 202 -6.92 15.03 -12.57
N ILE A 203 -8.07 15.69 -12.44
CA ILE A 203 -8.68 16.53 -13.48
C ILE A 203 -7.74 17.72 -13.80
N ALA A 204 -7.25 18.41 -12.77
CA ALA A 204 -6.33 19.55 -12.92
C ALA A 204 -5.00 19.14 -13.57
N ALA A 205 -4.55 17.90 -13.36
CA ALA A 205 -3.38 17.33 -14.02
C ALA A 205 -3.64 16.87 -15.46
N GLY A 206 -4.87 16.95 -15.95
CA GLY A 206 -5.26 16.57 -17.31
C GLY A 206 -5.36 15.06 -17.53
N ALA A 207 -5.64 14.28 -16.49
CA ALA A 207 -5.84 12.85 -16.62
C ALA A 207 -7.12 12.53 -17.38
N ASP A 208 -7.06 11.53 -18.28
CA ASP A 208 -8.25 10.97 -18.95
C ASP A 208 -9.04 10.03 -18.04
N ALA A 209 -8.32 9.37 -17.10
CA ALA A 209 -8.93 8.47 -16.13
C ALA A 209 -8.33 8.69 -14.73
N PHE A 210 -9.15 8.39 -13.73
CA PHE A 210 -8.73 8.33 -12.33
C PHE A 210 -9.09 6.98 -11.73
N MET A 211 -8.10 6.29 -11.16
CA MET A 211 -8.28 5.00 -10.51
C MET A 211 -7.98 5.10 -9.01
N THR A 212 -8.88 4.56 -8.18
CA THR A 212 -8.69 4.45 -6.73
C THR A 212 -9.30 3.17 -6.17
N GLY A 213 -9.04 2.87 -4.90
CA GLY A 213 -9.64 1.72 -4.20
C GLY A 213 -11.04 2.01 -3.67
N GLU A 214 -11.29 3.21 -3.19
CA GLU A 214 -12.57 3.58 -2.56
C GLU A 214 -13.04 4.97 -2.97
N MET A 215 -14.36 5.11 -3.17
CA MET A 215 -15.04 6.37 -3.45
C MET A 215 -16.50 6.29 -3.02
N SER A 216 -17.03 7.38 -2.44
CA SER A 216 -18.43 7.44 -2.00
C SER A 216 -19.37 7.70 -3.19
N TYR A 217 -20.61 7.21 -3.10
CA TYR A 217 -21.62 7.32 -4.16
C TYR A 217 -21.76 8.74 -4.75
N HIS A 218 -21.82 9.76 -3.90
CA HIS A 218 -22.03 11.14 -4.36
C HIS A 218 -20.81 11.76 -5.07
N GLU A 219 -19.63 11.16 -4.94
CA GLU A 219 -18.41 11.65 -5.59
C GLU A 219 -18.30 11.27 -7.07
N PHE A 220 -19.23 10.44 -7.59
CA PHE A 220 -19.28 10.07 -9.01
C PHE A 220 -20.02 11.08 -9.91
N PHE A 221 -20.78 12.01 -9.33
CA PHE A 221 -21.64 12.92 -10.11
C PHE A 221 -20.87 14.13 -10.66
N GLY A 222 -21.28 14.55 -11.89
CA GLY A 222 -20.85 15.80 -12.49
C GLY A 222 -19.56 15.68 -13.31
N TYR A 223 -19.09 14.47 -13.60
CA TYR A 223 -17.86 14.21 -14.37
C TYR A 223 -18.12 13.44 -15.66
N GLU A 224 -19.38 13.46 -16.14
CA GLU A 224 -19.78 12.77 -17.36
C GLU A 224 -18.98 13.31 -18.55
N GLN A 225 -18.28 12.40 -19.26
CA GLN A 225 -17.41 12.71 -20.40
C GLN A 225 -16.20 13.63 -20.09
N GLU A 226 -15.98 13.99 -18.81
CA GLU A 226 -14.80 14.76 -18.37
C GLU A 226 -13.62 13.84 -18.04
N ILE A 227 -13.83 12.88 -17.15
CA ILE A 227 -12.84 11.90 -16.71
C ILE A 227 -13.49 10.53 -16.48
N GLN A 228 -12.78 9.44 -16.80
CA GLN A 228 -13.22 8.09 -16.46
C GLN A 228 -12.82 7.78 -15.02
N ILE A 229 -13.79 7.60 -14.14
CA ILE A 229 -13.57 7.16 -12.77
C ILE A 229 -13.59 5.64 -12.75
N CYS A 230 -12.62 5.01 -12.07
CA CYS A 230 -12.52 3.58 -11.87
C CYS A 230 -12.21 3.26 -10.41
N VAL A 231 -13.13 2.60 -9.70
CA VAL A 231 -12.96 2.18 -8.31
C VAL A 231 -12.90 0.66 -8.26
N ILE A 232 -11.75 0.10 -7.86
CA ILE A 232 -11.46 -1.33 -7.99
C ILE A 232 -11.49 -2.12 -6.68
N GLY A 233 -11.67 -1.45 -5.55
CA GLY A 233 -11.61 -2.01 -4.21
C GLY A 233 -10.26 -1.71 -3.51
N HIS A 234 -10.34 -1.47 -2.21
CA HIS A 234 -9.18 -1.12 -1.37
C HIS A 234 -8.11 -2.22 -1.43
N TYR A 235 -8.49 -3.44 -1.04
CA TYR A 235 -7.60 -4.60 -1.06
C TYR A 235 -7.00 -4.84 -2.46
N GLN A 236 -7.82 -4.80 -3.50
CA GLN A 236 -7.39 -5.04 -4.87
C GLN A 236 -6.34 -4.04 -5.34
N SER A 237 -6.48 -2.77 -4.96
CA SER A 237 -5.53 -1.73 -5.36
C SER A 237 -4.17 -1.88 -4.67
N GLU A 238 -4.12 -2.41 -3.45
CA GLU A 238 -2.92 -2.42 -2.60
C GLU A 238 -2.29 -3.80 -2.39
N GLN A 239 -2.92 -4.90 -2.84
CA GLN A 239 -2.46 -6.26 -2.60
C GLN A 239 -1.00 -6.53 -2.99
N PHE A 240 -0.48 -5.77 -3.95
CA PHE A 240 0.91 -5.90 -4.43
C PHE A 240 1.95 -5.16 -3.58
N THR A 241 1.53 -4.48 -2.51
CA THR A 241 2.44 -3.82 -1.55
C THR A 241 3.45 -4.81 -0.97
N THR A 242 3.04 -6.06 -0.76
CA THR A 242 3.91 -7.13 -0.27
C THR A 242 5.11 -7.39 -1.20
N GLU A 243 4.97 -7.19 -2.52
CA GLU A 243 6.06 -7.29 -3.47
C GLU A 243 7.07 -6.16 -3.27
N VAL A 244 6.60 -4.92 -3.05
CA VAL A 244 7.46 -3.76 -2.78
C VAL A 244 8.28 -4.00 -1.50
N LEU A 245 7.61 -4.43 -0.44
CA LEU A 245 8.28 -4.75 0.84
C LEU A 245 9.35 -5.82 0.67
N ARG A 246 9.03 -6.91 -0.04
CA ARG A 246 9.97 -7.98 -0.34
C ARG A 246 11.18 -7.45 -1.10
N ASP A 247 10.95 -6.73 -2.19
CA ASP A 247 12.02 -6.25 -3.08
C ASP A 247 12.99 -5.32 -2.32
N VAL A 248 12.48 -4.49 -1.40
CA VAL A 248 13.31 -3.65 -0.53
C VAL A 248 14.12 -4.50 0.45
N ILE A 249 13.48 -5.44 1.16
CA ILE A 249 14.16 -6.26 2.17
C ILE A 249 15.23 -7.15 1.51
N GLU A 250 14.91 -7.82 0.40
CA GLU A 250 15.86 -8.69 -0.30
C GLU A 250 17.07 -7.93 -0.86
N ARG A 251 16.87 -6.67 -1.30
CA ARG A 251 17.96 -5.81 -1.76
C ARG A 251 18.87 -5.35 -0.63
N GLU A 252 18.29 -4.88 0.48
CA GLU A 252 19.03 -4.25 1.59
C GLU A 252 19.53 -5.26 2.63
N CYS A 253 18.79 -6.35 2.82
CA CYS A 253 19.03 -7.39 3.81
C CYS A 253 18.98 -8.79 3.17
N PRO A 254 19.85 -9.15 2.22
CA PRO A 254 19.72 -10.34 1.38
C PRO A 254 19.81 -11.68 2.14
N SER A 255 20.19 -11.68 3.40
CA SER A 255 20.17 -12.87 4.25
C SER A 255 18.83 -13.11 4.96
N VAL A 256 17.92 -12.15 4.91
CA VAL A 256 16.59 -12.27 5.51
C VAL A 256 15.67 -13.00 4.53
N LYS A 257 15.08 -14.11 4.99
CA LYS A 257 14.12 -14.86 4.21
C LYS A 257 12.75 -14.20 4.31
N CYS A 258 12.21 -13.79 3.17
CA CYS A 258 10.89 -13.18 3.05
C CYS A 258 9.85 -14.22 2.61
N TYR A 259 8.67 -14.16 3.23
CA TYR A 259 7.48 -14.93 2.87
C TYR A 259 6.33 -13.98 2.61
N LEU A 260 5.60 -14.17 1.53
CA LEU A 260 4.35 -13.45 1.29
C LEU A 260 3.23 -14.23 1.98
N SER A 261 2.39 -13.54 2.73
CA SER A 261 1.25 -14.18 3.40
C SER A 261 0.29 -14.79 2.37
N GLU A 262 -0.12 -16.02 2.63
CA GLU A 262 -1.14 -16.73 1.86
C GLU A 262 -2.56 -16.45 2.38
N ILE A 263 -2.68 -15.73 3.49
CA ILE A 263 -3.98 -15.38 4.09
C ILE A 263 -4.57 -14.19 3.32
N ASN A 264 -5.69 -14.42 2.63
CA ASN A 264 -6.50 -13.34 2.09
C ASN A 264 -7.18 -12.61 3.26
N THR A 265 -6.80 -11.36 3.46
CA THR A 265 -7.31 -10.51 4.54
C THR A 265 -8.44 -9.58 4.09
N ASN A 266 -8.85 -9.63 2.80
CA ASN A 266 -9.95 -8.81 2.30
C ASN A 266 -11.25 -9.11 3.07
N PRO A 267 -11.82 -8.14 3.80
CA PRO A 267 -13.05 -8.35 4.55
C PRO A 267 -14.32 -8.24 3.69
N ILE A 268 -14.18 -7.83 2.41
CA ILE A 268 -15.30 -7.56 1.51
C ILE A 268 -15.48 -8.73 0.55
N GLY A 269 -16.67 -9.31 0.54
CA GLY A 269 -17.09 -10.33 -0.42
C GLY A 269 -18.00 -9.72 -1.49
N TYR A 270 -17.83 -10.16 -2.72
CA TYR A 270 -18.71 -9.82 -3.86
C TYR A 270 -19.54 -11.05 -4.21
N PHE A 271 -20.88 -10.88 -4.35
CA PHE A 271 -21.84 -11.98 -4.56
C PHE A 271 -22.77 -11.66 -5.73
#